data_578874f071f4af5862c4ab7d8e55c5c6
#
_entry.id   578874f071f4af5862c4ab7d8e55c5c6
#
_cell.length_a   1.000
_cell.length_b   1.000
_cell.length_c   1.000
_cell.angle_alpha   90.00
_cell.angle_beta   90.00
_cell.angle_gamma   90.00
#
_symmetry.space_group_name_H-M   'P 1'
#
loop_
_entity.id
_entity.type
_entity.pdbx_description
1 polymer ?
#
loop_
_entity_poly.entity_id
_entity_poly.type
_entity_poly.pdbx_seq_one_letter_code
_entity_poly.pdbx_strand_id
1 'polypeptide(L)'
;DNRQDGLLQSRDRAVVKTRGDLDNRGGQVVGLNELQVQAAALDNRSAGLLSSKGDMDIEVARLDNSAGGKLVSERRTLLKADRLDNRSGRIVAGQDLDLSSRLIDNRAGDISSTSRVVASAREQLDNRGGKIVGDSGLDITTPRMLNQDKGVLASRDGLRLSATELFNGGGGLLSSQKGIDVSLAGAFDNQAGSLDSRGFLTVKSAWLDNQGGTLSSAGALAVTSQGALNNQGGRLASDAGLS
;
A
#
# COMPACT_ATOMS: atom_id res chain seq x y z
N ASP A 1 -13.55 23.65 -9.41
CA ASP A 1 -12.93 24.19 -8.21
C ASP A 1 -13.90 24.01 -7.04
N ASN A 2 -13.48 23.28 -6.01
CA ASN A 2 -14.25 22.96 -4.81
C ASN A 2 -13.43 23.24 -3.54
N ARG A 3 -12.53 24.20 -3.60
CA ARG A 3 -11.64 24.56 -2.49
C ARG A 3 -12.35 25.22 -1.31
N GLN A 4 -11.65 25.33 -0.17
CA GLN A 4 -12.02 26.22 0.93
C GLN A 4 -13.45 25.99 1.42
N ASP A 5 -13.68 24.80 1.98
CA ASP A 5 -14.99 24.35 2.47
C ASP A 5 -16.07 24.17 1.39
N GLY A 6 -15.68 24.17 0.11
CA GLY A 6 -16.57 23.81 -0.99
C GLY A 6 -17.17 22.43 -0.76
N LEU A 7 -18.48 22.27 -1.00
CA LEU A 7 -19.18 21.02 -0.81
C LEU A 7 -19.91 20.60 -2.09
N LEU A 8 -19.50 19.46 -2.65
CA LEU A 8 -20.23 18.73 -3.68
C LEU A 8 -20.84 17.48 -3.03
N GLN A 9 -22.15 17.44 -2.88
CA GLN A 9 -22.82 16.32 -2.20
C GLN A 9 -24.00 15.80 -3.00
N SER A 10 -24.14 14.48 -3.02
CA SER A 10 -25.35 13.80 -3.49
C SER A 10 -25.88 12.85 -2.42
N ARG A 11 -27.21 12.78 -2.28
CA ARG A 11 -27.87 11.79 -1.40
C ARG A 11 -27.87 10.39 -1.97
N ASP A 12 -27.55 10.26 -3.23
CA ASP A 12 -27.42 8.98 -3.93
C ASP A 12 -26.02 8.86 -4.54
N ARG A 13 -25.91 8.78 -5.82
CA ARG A 13 -24.65 8.71 -6.55
C ARG A 13 -24.12 10.12 -6.83
N ALA A 14 -22.88 10.39 -6.44
CA ALA A 14 -22.16 11.58 -6.86
C ALA A 14 -21.25 11.23 -8.04
N VAL A 15 -21.41 11.93 -9.15
CA VAL A 15 -20.57 11.76 -10.34
C VAL A 15 -19.93 13.11 -10.69
N VAL A 16 -18.63 13.19 -10.55
CA VAL A 16 -17.84 14.36 -10.92
C VAL A 16 -16.98 14.03 -12.12
N LYS A 17 -17.31 14.57 -13.29
CA LYS A 17 -16.54 14.37 -14.53
C LYS A 17 -16.09 15.70 -15.08
N THR A 18 -14.80 15.82 -15.33
CA THR A 18 -14.19 17.00 -15.98
C THR A 18 -13.05 16.56 -16.89
N ARG A 19 -12.82 17.30 -17.98
CA ARG A 19 -11.64 17.11 -18.83
C ARG A 19 -10.39 17.79 -18.24
N GLY A 20 -10.59 18.76 -17.36
CA GLY A 20 -9.53 19.46 -16.64
C GLY A 20 -9.29 18.91 -15.25
N ASP A 21 -8.69 19.72 -14.41
CA ASP A 21 -8.37 19.37 -13.04
C ASP A 21 -9.56 19.58 -12.11
N LEU A 22 -9.70 18.72 -11.10
CA LEU A 22 -10.57 18.92 -9.95
C LEU A 22 -9.72 19.36 -8.76
N ASP A 23 -9.86 20.60 -8.35
CA ASP A 23 -9.22 21.13 -7.14
C ASP A 23 -10.20 21.03 -5.97
N ASN A 24 -9.92 20.12 -5.03
CA ASN A 24 -10.69 19.85 -3.83
C ASN A 24 -9.89 20.14 -2.54
N ARG A 25 -8.91 21.01 -2.60
CA ARG A 25 -8.10 21.36 -1.42
C ARG A 25 -8.96 21.99 -0.32
N GLY A 26 -9.01 21.34 0.84
CA GLY A 26 -9.86 21.77 1.96
C GLY A 26 -11.36 21.68 1.66
N GLY A 27 -11.77 21.12 0.52
CA GLY A 27 -13.16 20.91 0.14
C GLY A 27 -13.65 19.49 0.39
N GLN A 28 -14.90 19.23 0.13
CA GLN A 28 -15.53 17.94 0.32
C GLN A 28 -16.32 17.50 -0.92
N VAL A 29 -16.13 16.25 -1.32
CA VAL A 29 -16.95 15.58 -2.35
C VAL A 29 -17.55 14.32 -1.72
N VAL A 30 -18.88 14.27 -1.62
CA VAL A 30 -19.59 13.23 -0.87
C VAL A 30 -20.68 12.57 -1.72
N GLY A 31 -20.59 11.27 -1.89
CA GLY A 31 -21.67 10.44 -2.44
C GLY A 31 -22.23 9.51 -1.35
N LEU A 32 -23.51 9.62 -1.01
CA LEU A 32 -24.03 8.77 0.07
C LEU A 32 -24.15 7.30 -0.32
N ASN A 33 -24.35 6.96 -1.60
CA ASN A 33 -24.39 5.58 -2.05
C ASN A 33 -23.17 5.20 -2.92
N GLU A 34 -22.72 6.12 -3.75
CA GLU A 34 -21.57 5.89 -4.65
C GLU A 34 -20.90 7.24 -4.96
N LEU A 35 -19.58 7.21 -5.11
CA LEU A 35 -18.81 8.35 -5.59
C LEU A 35 -17.98 7.94 -6.80
N GLN A 36 -18.19 8.61 -7.92
CA GLN A 36 -17.37 8.47 -9.11
C GLN A 36 -16.67 9.80 -9.44
N VAL A 37 -15.35 9.76 -9.63
CA VAL A 37 -14.55 10.93 -10.03
C VAL A 37 -13.72 10.58 -11.26
N GLN A 38 -13.84 11.39 -12.30
CA GLN A 38 -13.03 11.32 -13.51
C GLN A 38 -12.53 12.71 -13.86
N ALA A 39 -11.19 12.89 -13.89
CA ALA A 39 -10.56 14.18 -14.15
C ALA A 39 -9.16 13.99 -14.75
N ALA A 40 -8.58 15.06 -15.32
CA ALA A 40 -7.16 15.01 -15.70
C ALA A 40 -6.26 14.93 -14.47
N ALA A 41 -6.54 15.74 -13.44
CA ALA A 41 -5.91 15.62 -12.13
C ALA A 41 -6.92 15.88 -11.01
N LEU A 42 -6.66 15.29 -9.86
CA LEU A 42 -7.38 15.54 -8.61
C LEU A 42 -6.38 16.02 -7.54
N ASP A 43 -6.57 17.25 -7.08
CA ASP A 43 -5.85 17.80 -5.94
C ASP A 43 -6.76 17.77 -4.71
N ASN A 44 -6.48 16.83 -3.80
CA ASN A 44 -7.23 16.62 -2.56
C ASN A 44 -6.40 16.94 -1.30
N ARG A 45 -5.37 17.76 -1.45
CA ARG A 45 -4.49 18.17 -0.33
C ARG A 45 -5.22 19.02 0.71
N SER A 46 -4.48 19.40 1.76
CA SER A 46 -4.94 20.35 2.80
C SER A 46 -6.26 19.91 3.44
N ALA A 47 -6.31 18.66 3.86
CA ALA A 47 -7.48 18.02 4.46
C ALA A 47 -8.71 17.92 3.55
N GLY A 48 -8.53 17.99 2.22
CA GLY A 48 -9.59 17.68 1.27
C GLY A 48 -10.17 16.29 1.52
N LEU A 49 -11.48 16.14 1.35
CA LEU A 49 -12.19 14.89 1.62
C LEU A 49 -12.97 14.42 0.38
N LEU A 50 -12.71 13.18 -0.01
CA LEU A 50 -13.62 12.41 -0.85
C LEU A 50 -14.23 11.31 0.02
N SER A 51 -15.56 11.20 0.06
CA SER A 51 -16.23 10.22 0.90
C SER A 51 -17.40 9.55 0.18
N SER A 52 -17.53 8.24 0.40
CA SER A 52 -18.70 7.46 -0.04
C SER A 52 -19.13 6.48 1.06
N LYS A 53 -20.44 6.33 1.27
CA LYS A 53 -20.98 5.22 2.08
C LYS A 53 -21.08 3.92 1.28
N GLY A 54 -21.02 3.99 -0.02
CA GLY A 54 -20.92 2.85 -0.92
C GLY A 54 -19.56 2.75 -1.56
N ASP A 55 -19.55 2.37 -2.83
CA ASP A 55 -18.34 2.23 -3.62
C ASP A 55 -17.76 3.60 -4.01
N MET A 56 -16.45 3.64 -4.19
CA MET A 56 -15.72 4.81 -4.67
C MET A 56 -14.87 4.43 -5.87
N ASP A 57 -15.11 5.07 -7.01
CA ASP A 57 -14.35 4.86 -8.23
C ASP A 57 -13.66 6.17 -8.64
N ILE A 58 -12.33 6.16 -8.67
CA ILE A 58 -11.52 7.33 -9.05
C ILE A 58 -10.64 6.95 -10.24
N GLU A 59 -10.75 7.71 -11.32
CA GLU A 59 -9.92 7.56 -12.52
C GLU A 59 -9.35 8.92 -12.92
N VAL A 60 -8.05 9.12 -12.72
CA VAL A 60 -7.36 10.38 -12.99
C VAL A 60 -5.93 10.12 -13.48
N ALA A 61 -5.33 11.04 -14.24
CA ALA A 61 -3.91 10.89 -14.54
C ALA A 61 -3.04 11.17 -13.29
N ARG A 62 -3.40 12.16 -12.48
CA ARG A 62 -2.69 12.47 -11.23
C ARG A 62 -3.66 12.63 -10.07
N LEU A 63 -3.36 11.95 -8.98
CA LEU A 63 -4.01 12.16 -7.70
C LEU A 63 -2.99 12.66 -6.68
N ASP A 64 -3.23 13.83 -6.13
CA ASP A 64 -2.51 14.34 -4.98
C ASP A 64 -3.44 14.36 -3.76
N ASN A 65 -3.27 13.36 -2.90
CA ASN A 65 -3.97 13.20 -1.62
C ASN A 65 -3.04 13.48 -0.44
N SER A 66 -1.94 14.17 -0.68
CA SER A 66 -0.95 14.46 0.35
C SER A 66 -1.42 15.51 1.37
N ALA A 67 -0.58 15.82 2.35
CA ALA A 67 -0.84 16.87 3.35
C ALA A 67 -2.23 16.77 4.01
N GLY A 68 -2.57 15.55 4.48
CA GLY A 68 -3.80 15.28 5.23
C GLY A 68 -5.05 15.06 4.39
N GLY A 69 -4.92 14.92 3.06
CA GLY A 69 -6.02 14.54 2.19
C GLY A 69 -6.61 13.18 2.59
N LYS A 70 -7.92 13.00 2.39
CA LYS A 70 -8.64 11.79 2.81
C LYS A 70 -9.54 11.27 1.70
N LEU A 71 -9.40 9.99 1.39
CA LEU A 71 -10.32 9.19 0.60
C LEU A 71 -10.90 8.11 1.49
N VAL A 72 -12.23 8.10 1.68
CA VAL A 72 -12.89 7.17 2.61
C VAL A 72 -14.14 6.59 1.97
N SER A 73 -14.19 5.28 1.82
CA SER A 73 -15.41 4.55 1.44
C SER A 73 -15.81 3.54 2.51
N GLU A 74 -17.11 3.29 2.67
CA GLU A 74 -17.59 2.22 3.55
C GLU A 74 -17.62 0.86 2.83
N ARG A 75 -17.46 0.83 1.50
CA ARG A 75 -17.40 -0.37 0.68
C ARG A 75 -16.11 -0.41 -0.15
N ARG A 76 -16.19 -0.86 -1.39
CA ARG A 76 -15.04 -0.99 -2.27
C ARG A 76 -14.53 0.37 -2.74
N THR A 77 -13.20 0.47 -2.85
CA THR A 77 -12.56 1.58 -3.57
C THR A 77 -11.77 1.03 -4.76
N LEU A 78 -12.02 1.57 -5.94
CA LEU A 78 -11.19 1.39 -7.13
C LEU A 78 -10.51 2.71 -7.47
N LEU A 79 -9.18 2.73 -7.43
CA LEU A 79 -8.39 3.91 -7.74
C LEU A 79 -7.42 3.61 -8.87
N LYS A 80 -7.57 4.34 -9.97
CA LYS A 80 -6.66 4.29 -11.12
C LYS A 80 -6.04 5.66 -11.34
N ALA A 81 -4.72 5.74 -11.29
CA ALA A 81 -3.98 6.96 -11.57
C ALA A 81 -2.66 6.61 -12.27
N ASP A 82 -2.10 7.51 -13.10
CA ASP A 82 -0.73 7.35 -13.52
C ASP A 82 0.24 7.65 -12.36
N ARG A 83 -0.07 8.67 -11.56
CA ARG A 83 0.67 9.02 -10.35
C ARG A 83 -0.27 9.22 -9.16
N LEU A 84 -0.03 8.47 -8.09
CA LEU A 84 -0.68 8.61 -6.79
C LEU A 84 0.32 9.17 -5.77
N ASP A 85 0.06 10.34 -5.22
CA ASP A 85 0.76 10.92 -4.08
C ASP A 85 -0.17 10.90 -2.86
N ASN A 86 0.14 10.02 -1.89
CA ASN A 86 -0.57 9.88 -0.62
C ASN A 86 0.35 10.20 0.58
N ARG A 87 1.37 11.03 0.39
CA ARG A 87 2.28 11.39 1.49
C ARG A 87 1.55 12.08 2.63
N SER A 88 1.63 11.49 3.82
CA SER A 88 0.88 11.98 4.99
C SER A 88 -0.63 12.10 4.74
N GLY A 89 -1.14 11.41 3.73
CA GLY A 89 -2.57 11.31 3.41
C GLY A 89 -3.17 9.99 3.89
N ARG A 90 -4.46 9.84 3.69
CA ARG A 90 -5.18 8.64 4.12
C ARG A 90 -6.13 8.13 3.04
N ILE A 91 -6.06 6.84 2.74
CA ILE A 91 -6.96 6.11 1.84
C ILE A 91 -7.51 4.92 2.62
N VAL A 92 -8.84 4.88 2.81
CA VAL A 92 -9.49 3.82 3.60
C VAL A 92 -10.71 3.29 2.86
N ALA A 93 -10.78 1.97 2.75
CA ALA A 93 -11.96 1.26 2.26
C ALA A 93 -12.52 0.33 3.33
N GLY A 94 -13.84 0.30 3.47
CA GLY A 94 -14.55 -0.64 4.35
C GLY A 94 -14.64 -2.05 3.77
N GLN A 95 -14.34 -2.22 2.49
CA GLN A 95 -14.21 -3.50 1.80
C GLN A 95 -12.93 -3.48 0.94
N ASP A 96 -12.91 -4.16 -0.19
CA ASP A 96 -11.72 -4.27 -1.02
C ASP A 96 -11.22 -2.91 -1.53
N LEU A 97 -9.91 -2.76 -1.56
CA LEU A 97 -9.22 -1.58 -2.06
C LEU A 97 -8.26 -1.99 -3.18
N ASP A 98 -8.60 -1.59 -4.41
CA ASP A 98 -7.81 -1.84 -5.61
C ASP A 98 -7.10 -0.55 -6.07
N LEU A 99 -5.79 -0.53 -5.99
CA LEU A 99 -4.94 0.58 -6.44
C LEU A 99 -4.14 0.17 -7.67
N SER A 100 -4.24 0.93 -8.73
CA SER A 100 -3.46 0.75 -9.94
C SER A 100 -2.82 2.06 -10.37
N SER A 101 -1.47 2.10 -10.43
CA SER A 101 -0.74 3.31 -10.77
C SER A 101 0.59 2.98 -11.48
N ARG A 102 1.23 3.96 -12.08
CA ARG A 102 2.63 3.85 -12.48
C ARG A 102 3.56 4.07 -11.28
N LEU A 103 3.27 5.10 -10.49
CA LEU A 103 4.00 5.46 -9.28
C LEU A 103 3.03 5.64 -8.12
N ILE A 104 3.30 4.98 -6.99
CA ILE A 104 2.61 5.17 -5.72
C ILE A 104 3.60 5.71 -4.70
N ASP A 105 3.34 6.90 -4.17
CA ASP A 105 4.09 7.51 -3.07
C ASP A 105 3.20 7.56 -1.82
N ASN A 106 3.43 6.63 -0.89
CA ASN A 106 2.74 6.53 0.39
C ASN A 106 3.66 6.85 1.58
N ARG A 107 4.67 7.67 1.40
CA ARG A 107 5.57 8.04 2.48
C ARG A 107 4.83 8.71 3.64
N ALA A 108 5.00 8.16 4.84
CA ALA A 108 4.26 8.59 6.04
C ALA A 108 2.73 8.63 5.87
N GLY A 109 2.19 8.01 4.81
CA GLY A 109 0.74 7.90 4.53
C GLY A 109 0.13 6.60 5.05
N ASP A 110 -1.18 6.55 5.08
CA ASP A 110 -1.97 5.37 5.48
C ASP A 110 -2.86 4.92 4.33
N ILE A 111 -2.70 3.67 3.92
CA ILE A 111 -3.55 2.96 2.97
C ILE A 111 -4.09 1.72 3.68
N SER A 112 -5.40 1.63 3.86
CA SER A 112 -5.97 0.51 4.60
C SER A 112 -7.33 0.05 4.10
N SER A 113 -7.61 -1.24 4.33
CA SER A 113 -8.90 -1.86 4.08
C SER A 113 -9.23 -2.86 5.18
N THR A 114 -10.53 -2.98 5.55
CA THR A 114 -11.00 -4.06 6.43
C THR A 114 -11.12 -5.41 5.71
N SER A 115 -10.99 -5.42 4.39
CA SER A 115 -10.89 -6.61 3.55
C SER A 115 -9.50 -6.71 2.92
N ARG A 116 -9.44 -6.84 1.61
CA ARG A 116 -8.19 -7.03 0.86
C ARG A 116 -7.71 -5.70 0.29
N VAL A 117 -6.39 -5.50 0.32
CA VAL A 117 -5.72 -4.46 -0.47
C VAL A 117 -4.95 -5.12 -1.61
N VAL A 118 -5.21 -4.67 -2.84
CA VAL A 118 -4.40 -4.98 -4.01
C VAL A 118 -3.74 -3.69 -4.48
N ALA A 119 -2.42 -3.62 -4.43
CA ALA A 119 -1.66 -2.45 -4.86
C ALA A 119 -0.71 -2.82 -5.99
N SER A 120 -0.96 -2.28 -7.18
CA SER A 120 -0.14 -2.50 -8.37
C SER A 120 0.51 -1.20 -8.83
N ALA A 121 1.84 -1.15 -8.79
CA ALA A 121 2.60 -0.03 -9.34
C ALA A 121 3.50 -0.51 -10.47
N ARG A 122 3.42 0.13 -11.64
CA ARG A 122 4.18 -0.31 -12.82
C ARG A 122 5.67 0.02 -12.76
N GLU A 123 6.08 0.96 -11.90
CA GLU A 123 7.49 1.35 -11.72
C GLU A 123 7.92 1.25 -10.25
N GLN A 124 7.22 1.94 -9.33
CA GLN A 124 7.63 2.00 -7.93
C GLN A 124 6.45 2.20 -6.99
N LEU A 125 6.52 1.52 -5.84
CA LEU A 125 5.73 1.81 -4.65
C LEU A 125 6.68 2.22 -3.51
N ASP A 126 6.54 3.47 -3.06
CA ASP A 126 7.32 4.02 -1.95
C ASP A 126 6.42 4.12 -0.70
N ASN A 127 6.68 3.25 0.28
CA ASN A 127 5.98 3.19 1.57
C ASN A 127 6.91 3.52 2.74
N ARG A 128 7.96 4.27 2.53
CA ARG A 128 8.89 4.63 3.62
C ARG A 128 8.18 5.41 4.72
N GLY A 129 8.27 4.91 5.95
CA GLY A 129 7.54 5.49 7.09
C GLY A 129 6.03 5.44 6.99
N GLY A 130 5.48 4.88 5.91
CA GLY A 130 4.04 4.74 5.66
C GLY A 130 3.49 3.39 6.10
N LYS A 131 2.19 3.21 5.93
CA LYS A 131 1.48 2.00 6.30
C LYS A 131 0.53 1.56 5.20
N ILE A 132 0.59 0.26 4.85
CA ILE A 132 -0.37 -0.39 3.95
C ILE A 132 -0.89 -1.65 4.65
N VAL A 133 -2.22 -1.73 4.85
CA VAL A 133 -2.85 -2.83 5.59
C VAL A 133 -4.10 -3.31 4.89
N GLY A 134 -4.15 -4.60 4.63
CA GLY A 134 -5.37 -5.29 4.21
C GLY A 134 -5.70 -6.40 5.20
N ASP A 135 -6.82 -6.29 5.94
CA ASP A 135 -7.13 -7.26 6.98
C ASP A 135 -7.26 -8.68 6.43
N SER A 136 -8.03 -8.87 5.35
CA SER A 136 -8.23 -10.21 4.75
C SER A 136 -7.18 -10.58 3.70
N GLY A 137 -6.23 -9.70 3.40
CA GLY A 137 -5.14 -9.96 2.46
C GLY A 137 -4.47 -8.69 2.00
N LEU A 138 -3.17 -8.79 1.73
CA LEU A 138 -2.38 -7.72 1.13
C LEU A 138 -1.59 -8.30 -0.03
N ASP A 139 -1.90 -7.84 -1.24
CA ASP A 139 -1.18 -8.23 -2.45
C ASP A 139 -0.52 -6.99 -3.08
N ILE A 140 0.79 -7.03 -3.20
CA ILE A 140 1.58 -5.96 -3.80
C ILE A 140 2.32 -6.49 -5.03
N THR A 141 2.21 -5.77 -6.13
CA THR A 141 3.00 -6.04 -7.34
C THR A 141 3.64 -4.74 -7.81
N THR A 142 4.98 -4.71 -7.86
CA THR A 142 5.74 -3.54 -8.32
C THR A 142 7.17 -3.93 -8.69
N PRO A 143 7.80 -3.33 -9.70
CA PRO A 143 9.24 -3.56 -9.92
C PRO A 143 10.08 -3.14 -8.71
N ARG A 144 9.76 -2.03 -8.07
CA ARG A 144 10.54 -1.51 -6.95
C ARG A 144 9.67 -1.19 -5.75
N MET A 145 9.90 -1.92 -4.64
CA MET A 145 9.22 -1.71 -3.36
C MET A 145 10.18 -1.08 -2.35
N LEU A 146 9.83 0.10 -1.85
CA LEU A 146 10.57 0.78 -0.78
C LEU A 146 9.70 0.78 0.49
N ASN A 147 10.14 0.05 1.52
CA ASN A 147 9.44 -0.07 2.81
C ASN A 147 10.38 0.23 4.01
N GLN A 148 11.44 0.97 3.76
CA GLN A 148 12.41 1.38 4.76
C GLN A 148 11.81 2.39 5.77
N ASP A 149 12.63 2.85 6.71
CA ASP A 149 12.29 3.94 7.64
C ASP A 149 11.02 3.63 8.45
N LYS A 150 10.88 2.39 8.94
CA LYS A 150 9.72 1.89 9.68
C LYS A 150 8.42 1.81 8.85
N GLY A 151 8.53 1.69 7.53
CA GLY A 151 7.38 1.37 6.69
C GLY A 151 6.74 0.05 7.10
N VAL A 152 5.42 -0.04 7.06
CA VAL A 152 4.66 -1.21 7.50
C VAL A 152 3.79 -1.75 6.37
N LEU A 153 3.97 -3.03 6.07
CA LEU A 153 3.07 -3.84 5.25
C LEU A 153 2.47 -4.93 6.13
N ALA A 154 1.15 -4.94 6.32
CA ALA A 154 0.55 -5.89 7.23
C ALA A 154 -0.75 -6.50 6.70
N SER A 155 -0.98 -7.75 7.09
CA SER A 155 -2.25 -8.44 6.83
C SER A 155 -2.52 -9.47 7.93
N ARG A 156 -3.80 -9.69 8.23
CA ARG A 156 -4.17 -10.79 9.09
C ARG A 156 -4.16 -12.14 8.34
N ASP A 157 -4.71 -12.19 7.14
CA ASP A 157 -4.93 -13.47 6.46
C ASP A 157 -3.84 -13.87 5.46
N GLY A 158 -2.99 -12.96 5.05
CA GLY A 158 -1.86 -13.29 4.20
C GLY A 158 -1.29 -12.07 3.50
N LEU A 159 0.02 -12.08 3.29
CA LEU A 159 0.73 -11.03 2.58
C LEU A 159 1.49 -11.66 1.42
N ARG A 160 1.23 -11.18 0.21
CA ARG A 160 2.01 -11.52 -0.99
C ARG A 160 2.66 -10.28 -1.56
N LEU A 161 3.94 -10.40 -1.86
CA LEU A 161 4.70 -9.34 -2.49
C LEU A 161 5.48 -9.90 -3.67
N SER A 162 5.21 -9.38 -4.86
CA SER A 162 5.95 -9.69 -6.08
C SER A 162 6.64 -8.43 -6.58
N ALA A 163 7.97 -8.47 -6.67
CA ALA A 163 8.76 -7.32 -7.10
C ALA A 163 10.05 -7.75 -7.83
N THR A 164 10.74 -6.80 -8.45
CA THR A 164 12.14 -7.00 -8.83
C THR A 164 13.02 -6.77 -7.60
N GLU A 165 12.82 -5.68 -6.89
CA GLU A 165 13.62 -5.30 -5.72
C GLU A 165 12.72 -4.96 -4.54
N LEU A 166 13.12 -5.37 -3.33
CA LEU A 166 12.54 -4.97 -2.07
C LEU A 166 13.60 -4.36 -1.16
N PHE A 167 13.37 -3.15 -0.72
CA PHE A 167 14.15 -2.45 0.30
C PHE A 167 13.29 -2.31 1.56
N ASN A 168 13.61 -3.12 2.58
CA ASN A 168 12.90 -3.18 3.86
C ASN A 168 13.80 -2.79 5.05
N GLY A 169 14.95 -2.22 4.77
CA GLY A 169 15.93 -1.86 5.79
C GLY A 169 15.45 -0.76 6.76
N GLY A 170 16.25 -0.47 7.79
CA GLY A 170 15.97 0.63 8.70
C GLY A 170 14.65 0.50 9.48
N GLY A 171 14.31 -0.71 9.92
CA GLY A 171 13.11 -0.99 10.71
C GLY A 171 11.82 -1.19 9.88
N GLY A 172 11.93 -1.39 8.56
CA GLY A 172 10.78 -1.81 7.75
C GLY A 172 10.20 -3.13 8.23
N LEU A 173 8.88 -3.25 8.22
CA LEU A 173 8.14 -4.41 8.74
C LEU A 173 7.18 -4.98 7.68
N LEU A 174 7.30 -6.29 7.43
CA LEU A 174 6.25 -7.09 6.81
C LEU A 174 5.68 -8.03 7.88
N SER A 175 4.36 -8.00 8.10
CA SER A 175 3.73 -8.82 9.14
C SER A 175 2.45 -9.49 8.66
N SER A 176 2.28 -10.78 9.02
CA SER A 176 1.04 -11.52 8.75
C SER A 176 0.74 -12.55 9.84
N GLN A 177 -0.56 -12.78 10.08
CA GLN A 177 -0.96 -13.83 11.03
C GLN A 177 -1.09 -15.22 10.38
N LYS A 178 -1.22 -15.31 9.02
CA LYS A 178 -1.34 -16.64 8.35
C LYS A 178 -0.14 -16.99 7.48
N GLY A 179 0.42 -16.04 6.80
CA GLY A 179 1.58 -16.33 5.96
C GLY A 179 2.09 -15.13 5.20
N ILE A 180 3.38 -15.17 4.86
CA ILE A 180 4.05 -14.18 4.03
C ILE A 180 4.73 -14.90 2.88
N ASP A 181 4.49 -14.45 1.67
CA ASP A 181 5.14 -14.91 0.45
C ASP A 181 5.77 -13.73 -0.28
N VAL A 182 7.10 -13.69 -0.32
CA VAL A 182 7.89 -12.67 -1.00
C VAL A 182 8.61 -13.32 -2.17
N SER A 183 8.31 -12.87 -3.38
CA SER A 183 8.93 -13.35 -4.62
C SER A 183 9.59 -12.20 -5.36
N LEU A 184 10.92 -12.22 -5.42
CA LEU A 184 11.72 -11.18 -6.02
C LEU A 184 12.58 -11.73 -7.15
N ALA A 185 12.60 -11.04 -8.29
CA ALA A 185 13.50 -11.38 -9.38
C ALA A 185 14.95 -10.91 -9.15
N GLY A 186 15.15 -9.94 -8.27
CA GLY A 186 16.44 -9.32 -7.95
C GLY A 186 16.70 -9.27 -6.44
N ALA A 187 17.02 -8.09 -5.97
CA ALA A 187 17.53 -7.83 -4.63
C ALA A 187 16.48 -7.85 -3.52
N PHE A 188 16.84 -8.42 -2.39
CA PHE A 188 16.19 -8.19 -1.12
C PHE A 188 17.14 -7.58 -0.09
N ASP A 189 16.97 -6.31 0.20
CA ASP A 189 17.65 -5.62 1.30
C ASP A 189 16.71 -5.58 2.53
N ASN A 190 17.07 -6.35 3.58
CA ASN A 190 16.38 -6.40 4.87
C ASN A 190 17.32 -5.98 6.02
N GLN A 191 18.31 -5.14 5.76
CA GLN A 191 19.27 -4.71 6.78
C GLN A 191 18.55 -3.99 7.94
N ALA A 192 18.60 -4.56 9.15
CA ALA A 192 17.85 -4.11 10.33
C ALA A 192 16.33 -4.01 10.09
N GLY A 193 15.79 -4.70 9.10
CA GLY A 193 14.35 -4.85 8.84
C GLY A 193 13.78 -6.13 9.44
N SER A 194 12.46 -6.32 9.35
CA SER A 194 11.78 -7.50 9.90
C SER A 194 10.69 -8.03 8.99
N LEU A 195 10.68 -9.36 8.82
CA LEU A 195 9.52 -10.12 8.36
C LEU A 195 9.07 -11.02 9.49
N ASP A 196 7.80 -10.89 9.91
CA ASP A 196 7.23 -11.66 11.01
C ASP A 196 5.92 -12.32 10.60
N SER A 197 5.88 -13.64 10.58
CA SER A 197 4.72 -14.43 10.20
C SER A 197 4.30 -15.39 11.33
N ARG A 198 3.03 -15.37 11.69
CA ARG A 198 2.50 -16.41 12.59
C ARG A 198 2.17 -17.72 11.85
N GLY A 199 2.15 -17.72 10.53
CA GLY A 199 2.08 -18.90 9.69
C GLY A 199 3.42 -19.18 9.01
N PHE A 200 3.38 -19.59 7.75
CA PHE A 200 4.60 -19.78 6.95
C PHE A 200 5.24 -18.45 6.52
N LEU A 201 6.54 -18.48 6.24
CA LEU A 201 7.26 -17.40 5.59
C LEU A 201 8.08 -17.97 4.44
N THR A 202 7.78 -17.54 3.23
CA THR A 202 8.55 -17.89 2.04
C THR A 202 9.22 -16.65 1.46
N VAL A 203 10.51 -16.73 1.23
CA VAL A 203 11.30 -15.67 0.57
C VAL A 203 12.07 -16.26 -0.59
N LYS A 204 11.88 -15.71 -1.78
CA LYS A 204 12.67 -16.02 -2.98
C LYS A 204 13.27 -14.74 -3.53
N SER A 205 14.59 -14.74 -3.78
CA SER A 205 15.30 -13.58 -4.32
C SER A 205 16.56 -14.00 -5.11
N ALA A 206 17.08 -13.09 -5.93
CA ALA A 206 18.38 -13.33 -6.54
C ALA A 206 19.51 -13.22 -5.51
N TRP A 207 19.44 -12.27 -4.59
CA TRP A 207 20.32 -12.20 -3.42
C TRP A 207 19.57 -11.57 -2.23
N LEU A 208 20.02 -11.90 -1.02
CA LEU A 208 19.43 -11.44 0.24
C LEU A 208 20.50 -10.84 1.15
N ASP A 209 20.30 -9.59 1.56
CA ASP A 209 21.04 -9.00 2.67
C ASP A 209 20.11 -8.85 3.88
N ASN A 210 20.32 -9.69 4.89
CA ASN A 210 19.61 -9.70 6.18
C ASN A 210 20.55 -9.28 7.32
N GLN A 211 21.55 -8.47 7.07
CA GLN A 211 22.48 -8.03 8.11
C GLN A 211 21.71 -7.29 9.24
N GLY A 212 21.82 -7.82 10.45
CA GLY A 212 21.07 -7.29 11.61
C GLY A 212 19.55 -7.36 11.50
N GLY A 213 19.01 -7.93 10.43
CA GLY A 213 17.57 -8.08 10.18
C GLY A 213 17.00 -9.37 10.74
N THR A 214 15.69 -9.52 10.70
CA THR A 214 14.98 -10.70 11.20
C THR A 214 14.00 -11.24 10.15
N LEU A 215 14.07 -12.55 9.89
CA LEU A 215 13.03 -13.31 9.22
C LEU A 215 12.53 -14.36 10.22
N SER A 216 11.29 -14.24 10.67
CA SER A 216 10.71 -15.16 11.65
C SER A 216 9.35 -15.69 11.24
N SER A 217 9.10 -16.96 11.54
CA SER A 217 7.81 -17.59 11.34
C SER A 217 7.48 -18.60 12.44
N ALA A 218 6.22 -18.67 12.86
CA ALA A 218 5.73 -19.75 13.71
C ALA A 218 5.51 -21.04 12.89
N GLY A 219 5.18 -20.94 11.62
CA GLY A 219 5.18 -22.05 10.68
C GLY A 219 6.54 -22.23 10.00
N ALA A 220 6.57 -22.96 8.90
CA ALA A 220 7.81 -23.18 8.14
C ALA A 220 8.39 -21.88 7.59
N LEU A 221 9.73 -21.75 7.63
CA LEU A 221 10.48 -20.70 6.97
C LEU A 221 11.27 -21.31 5.80
N ALA A 222 10.97 -20.83 4.60
CA ALA A 222 11.72 -21.20 3.41
C ALA A 222 12.41 -19.95 2.81
N VAL A 223 13.73 -19.97 2.70
CA VAL A 223 14.50 -18.89 2.11
C VAL A 223 15.31 -19.44 0.96
N THR A 224 15.05 -18.94 -0.24
CA THR A 224 15.79 -19.31 -1.45
C THR A 224 16.49 -18.07 -2.01
N SER A 225 17.80 -18.08 -2.04
CA SER A 225 18.61 -17.08 -2.73
C SER A 225 19.38 -17.77 -3.87
N GLN A 226 19.29 -17.22 -5.08
CA GLN A 226 20.03 -17.74 -6.23
C GLN A 226 21.54 -17.41 -6.14
N GLY A 227 21.89 -16.34 -5.43
CA GLY A 227 23.26 -15.87 -5.21
C GLY A 227 23.58 -15.72 -3.73
N ALA A 228 24.24 -14.63 -3.38
CA ALA A 228 24.69 -14.40 -2.01
C ALA A 228 23.52 -14.23 -1.02
N LEU A 229 23.67 -14.84 0.15
CA LEU A 229 22.86 -14.61 1.33
C LEU A 229 23.79 -14.11 2.44
N ASN A 230 23.61 -12.86 2.86
CA ASN A 230 24.29 -12.28 4.02
C ASN A 230 23.34 -12.26 5.22
N ASN A 231 23.69 -12.95 6.30
CA ASN A 231 22.93 -12.94 7.57
C ASN A 231 23.81 -12.54 8.75
N GLN A 232 24.82 -11.71 8.53
CA GLN A 232 25.73 -11.27 9.59
C GLN A 232 24.97 -10.50 10.67
N GLY A 233 24.97 -10.98 11.90
CA GLY A 233 24.21 -10.41 13.01
C GLY A 233 22.69 -10.46 12.84
N GLY A 234 22.19 -11.08 11.76
CA GLY A 234 20.76 -11.25 11.50
C GLY A 234 20.23 -12.57 12.07
N ARG A 235 18.90 -12.71 12.02
CA ARG A 235 18.19 -13.88 12.51
C ARG A 235 17.27 -14.48 11.44
N LEU A 236 17.41 -15.79 11.22
CA LEU A 236 16.47 -16.62 10.50
C LEU A 236 15.91 -17.62 11.50
N ALA A 237 14.60 -17.57 11.80
CA ALA A 237 13.99 -18.39 12.84
C ALA A 237 12.63 -18.95 12.41
N SER A 238 12.41 -20.21 12.75
CA SER A 238 11.16 -20.91 12.53
C SER A 238 10.87 -21.85 13.72
N ASP A 239 9.60 -21.93 14.13
CA ASP A 239 9.19 -22.89 15.15
C ASP A 239 8.87 -24.27 14.54
N ALA A 240 8.66 -24.36 13.22
CA ALA A 240 8.27 -25.60 12.56
C ALA A 240 9.38 -26.22 11.67
N GLY A 241 10.20 -25.41 11.03
CA GLY A 241 11.30 -25.90 10.19
C GLY A 241 11.84 -24.82 9.28
N LEU A 242 13.18 -24.85 9.07
CA LEU A 242 13.92 -23.91 8.21
C LEU A 242 14.54 -24.66 7.05
N SER A 243 14.36 -24.17 5.83
CA SER A 243 14.95 -24.70 4.61
C SER A 243 15.46 -23.59 3.68
#